data_88856eb46e9530ee76f699a5c6b0d9b2
#
_entry.id   88856eb46e9530ee76f699a5c6b0d9b2
#
_cell.length_a   1.000
_cell.length_b   1.000
_cell.length_c   1.000
_cell.angle_alpha   90.00
_cell.angle_beta   90.00
_cell.angle_gamma   90.00
#
_symmetry.space_group_name_H-M   'P 1'
#
loop_
_entity.id
_entity.type
_entity.pdbx_description
1 polymer ?
#
loop_
_entity_poly.entity_id
_entity_poly.type
_entity_poly.pdbx_seq_one_letter_code
_entity_poly.pdbx_strand_id
1 'polypeptide(L)'
;MQIPSRFTIATHMLIIIALEGKESKVTSDFLAASVGVNPVIIRKTLSQLKKAELISVARGTGGTEIVKDLKDISLLDVYQAVECLGKTGQLFSFHDNPNPNCPVGAHIHEVLDQKLERIQLAMEAELGQTSLEQVVADAESQMKE
;
A
#
# COMPACT_ATOMS: atom_id res chain seq x y z
N MET A 1 7.53 -7.96 -12.97
CA MET A 1 7.18 -6.66 -12.37
C MET A 1 6.99 -6.84 -10.87
N GLN A 2 7.58 -5.95 -10.09
CA GLN A 2 7.49 -6.01 -8.63
C GLN A 2 6.46 -5.01 -8.13
N ILE A 3 5.83 -5.33 -7.00
CA ILE A 3 4.99 -4.36 -6.30
C ILE A 3 5.94 -3.30 -5.74
N PRO A 4 5.69 -2.01 -6.02
CA PRO A 4 6.60 -0.94 -5.60
C PRO A 4 6.76 -0.81 -4.09
N SER A 5 7.92 -0.31 -3.66
CA SER A 5 8.21 -0.08 -2.25
C SER A 5 7.29 0.95 -1.60
N ARG A 6 6.55 1.75 -2.39
CA ARG A 6 5.59 2.70 -1.82
C ARG A 6 4.53 2.02 -0.94
N PHE A 7 4.24 0.74 -1.18
CA PHE A 7 3.34 -0.03 -0.33
C PHE A 7 3.95 -0.25 1.06
N THR A 8 5.19 -0.74 1.11
CA THR A 8 5.87 -0.98 2.38
C THR A 8 6.20 0.33 3.09
N ILE A 9 6.54 1.37 2.35
CA ILE A 9 6.75 2.71 2.90
C ILE A 9 5.46 3.21 3.57
N ALA A 10 4.32 3.12 2.88
CA ALA A 10 3.05 3.57 3.42
C ALA A 10 2.64 2.79 4.67
N THR A 11 2.83 1.48 4.66
CA THR A 11 2.53 0.63 5.82
C THR A 11 3.43 1.00 7.00
N HIS A 12 4.72 1.19 6.74
CA HIS A 12 5.68 1.61 7.77
C HIS A 12 5.26 2.94 8.40
N MET A 13 4.87 3.91 7.55
CA MET A 13 4.38 5.20 8.02
C MET A 13 3.14 5.06 8.90
N LEU A 14 2.20 4.24 8.51
CA LEU A 14 0.97 4.05 9.28
C LEU A 14 1.24 3.39 10.63
N ILE A 15 2.19 2.47 10.71
CA ILE A 15 2.60 1.88 11.99
C ILE A 15 3.15 2.96 12.92
N ILE A 16 4.03 3.83 12.40
CA ILE A 16 4.60 4.93 13.19
C ILE A 16 3.49 5.86 13.68
N ILE A 17 2.59 6.26 12.79
CA ILE A 17 1.48 7.17 13.13
C ILE A 17 0.60 6.54 14.21
N ALA A 18 0.32 5.24 14.10
CA ALA A 18 -0.51 4.54 15.08
C ALA A 18 0.14 4.48 16.47
N LEU A 19 1.45 4.26 16.51
CA LEU A 19 2.17 4.08 17.78
C LEU A 19 2.58 5.41 18.42
N GLU A 20 3.00 6.38 17.61
CA GLU A 20 3.57 7.63 18.09
C GLU A 20 2.57 8.80 18.09
N GLY A 21 1.55 8.73 17.24
CA GLY A 21 0.63 9.85 17.02
C GLY A 21 -0.20 10.25 18.24
N LYS A 22 -0.33 9.37 19.22
CA LYS A 22 -1.07 9.66 20.45
C LYS A 22 -0.27 10.48 21.45
N GLU A 23 1.04 10.36 21.43
CA GLU A 23 1.93 10.98 22.42
C GLU A 23 2.70 12.18 21.87
N SER A 24 2.90 12.23 20.57
CA SER A 24 3.66 13.30 19.95
C SER A 24 3.13 13.58 18.54
N LYS A 25 3.55 14.73 18.00
CA LYS A 25 3.18 15.10 16.64
C LYS A 25 4.06 14.34 15.64
N VAL A 26 3.43 13.58 14.76
CA VAL A 26 4.14 12.86 13.71
C VAL A 26 4.15 13.73 12.47
N THR A 27 5.29 14.34 12.18
CA THR A 27 5.49 15.23 11.04
C THR A 27 6.07 14.46 9.86
N SER A 28 6.00 15.07 8.66
CA SER A 28 6.62 14.49 7.47
C SER A 28 8.13 14.32 7.63
N ASP A 29 8.80 15.26 8.30
CA ASP A 29 10.24 15.17 8.54
C ASP A 29 10.58 14.02 9.50
N PHE A 30 9.79 13.84 10.54
CA PHE A 30 9.95 12.70 11.44
C PHE A 30 9.78 11.37 10.69
N LEU A 31 8.74 11.28 9.87
CA LEU A 31 8.49 10.08 9.07
C LEU A 31 9.63 9.80 8.09
N ALA A 32 10.13 10.84 7.42
CA ALA A 32 11.23 10.69 6.47
C ALA A 32 12.48 10.14 7.15
N ALA A 33 12.80 10.65 8.33
CA ALA A 33 13.96 10.19 9.11
C ALA A 33 13.77 8.75 9.58
N SER A 34 12.57 8.40 10.07
CA SER A 34 12.28 7.08 10.61
C SER A 34 12.22 6.00 9.52
N VAL A 35 11.60 6.32 8.39
CA VAL A 35 11.47 5.37 7.27
C VAL A 35 12.76 5.30 6.46
N GLY A 36 13.54 6.38 6.46
CA GLY A 36 14.80 6.43 5.73
C GLY A 36 14.64 6.69 4.25
N VAL A 37 13.65 7.52 3.89
CA VAL A 37 13.41 7.87 2.49
C VAL A 37 13.29 9.39 2.33
N ASN A 38 13.34 9.84 1.08
CA ASN A 38 13.25 11.25 0.73
C ASN A 38 11.93 11.85 1.22
N PRO A 39 11.95 13.04 1.86
CA PRO A 39 10.74 13.71 2.31
C PRO A 39 9.68 13.95 1.22
N VAL A 40 10.09 14.10 -0.04
CA VAL A 40 9.16 14.26 -1.16
C VAL A 40 8.27 13.01 -1.31
N ILE A 41 8.88 11.83 -1.17
CA ILE A 41 8.15 10.55 -1.23
C ILE A 41 7.17 10.46 -0.06
N ILE A 42 7.60 10.87 1.12
CA ILE A 42 6.74 10.87 2.32
C ILE A 42 5.53 11.77 2.11
N ARG A 43 5.75 13.00 1.64
CA ARG A 43 4.65 13.95 1.42
C ARG A 43 3.66 13.45 0.37
N LYS A 44 4.17 12.83 -0.70
CA LYS A 44 3.31 12.23 -1.73
C LYS A 44 2.48 11.09 -1.15
N THR A 45 3.10 10.23 -0.36
CA THR A 45 2.42 9.11 0.28
C THR A 45 1.36 9.59 1.27
N LEU A 46 1.69 10.61 2.07
CA LEU A 46 0.72 11.22 2.99
C LEU A 46 -0.50 11.76 2.23
N SER A 47 -0.26 12.41 1.11
CA SER A 47 -1.35 12.92 0.26
C SER A 47 -2.26 11.79 -0.23
N GLN A 48 -1.69 10.68 -0.66
CA GLN A 48 -2.45 9.52 -1.11
C GLN A 48 -3.25 8.87 0.02
N LEU A 49 -2.66 8.74 1.20
CA LEU A 49 -3.33 8.18 2.37
C LEU A 49 -4.46 9.10 2.85
N LYS A 50 -4.24 10.41 2.79
CA LYS A 50 -5.26 11.39 3.14
C LYS A 50 -6.43 11.34 2.16
N LYS A 51 -6.16 11.25 0.88
CA LYS A 51 -7.20 11.13 -0.16
C LYS A 51 -8.03 9.87 0.02
N ALA A 52 -7.42 8.81 0.49
CA ALA A 52 -8.11 7.54 0.78
C ALA A 52 -8.86 7.58 2.12
N GLU A 53 -8.81 8.71 2.84
CA GLU A 53 -9.50 8.92 4.11
C GLU A 53 -9.01 7.99 5.23
N LEU A 54 -7.74 7.59 5.17
CA LEU A 54 -7.12 6.78 6.22
C LEU A 54 -6.47 7.64 7.30
N ILE A 55 -6.02 8.84 6.93
CA ILE A 55 -5.34 9.76 7.84
C ILE A 55 -5.88 11.19 7.66
N SER A 56 -5.62 12.01 8.67
CA SER A 56 -5.75 13.46 8.56
C SER A 56 -4.40 14.11 8.85
N VAL A 57 -4.15 15.25 8.21
CA VAL A 57 -2.92 16.01 8.39
C VAL A 57 -3.29 17.42 8.84
N ALA A 58 -2.83 17.80 10.01
CA ALA A 58 -3.09 19.15 10.54
C ALA A 58 -2.21 20.16 9.80
N ARG A 59 -2.75 21.38 9.62
CA ARG A 59 -2.00 22.45 8.95
C ARG A 59 -0.88 22.97 9.84
N GLY A 60 0.19 23.44 9.19
CA GLY A 60 1.34 24.01 9.89
C GLY A 60 2.18 22.95 10.58
N THR A 61 2.40 23.15 11.88
CA THR A 61 3.20 22.26 12.70
C THR A 61 2.41 21.10 13.28
N GLY A 62 1.14 20.95 12.88
CA GLY A 62 0.31 19.86 13.35
C GLY A 62 0.75 18.51 12.78
N GLY A 63 0.51 17.46 13.53
CA GLY A 63 0.91 16.12 13.15
C GLY A 63 -0.11 15.40 12.30
N THR A 64 0.18 14.15 12.02
CA THR A 64 -0.66 13.24 11.26
C THR A 64 -1.35 12.27 12.20
N GLU A 65 -2.63 12.00 11.98
CA GLU A 65 -3.40 11.06 12.78
C GLU A 65 -4.17 10.10 11.90
N ILE A 66 -4.35 8.87 12.37
CA ILE A 66 -5.21 7.89 11.71
C ILE A 66 -6.66 8.19 12.09
N VAL A 67 -7.55 8.26 11.10
CA VAL A 67 -8.95 8.68 11.33
C VAL A 67 -9.95 7.53 11.33
N LYS A 68 -9.49 6.30 11.11
CA LYS A 68 -10.33 5.09 11.16
C LYS A 68 -9.79 4.14 12.23
N ASP A 69 -10.65 3.28 12.76
CA ASP A 69 -10.17 2.24 13.65
C ASP A 69 -9.20 1.33 12.91
N LEU A 70 -8.12 0.95 13.57
CA LEU A 70 -7.08 0.12 12.95
C LEU A 70 -7.63 -1.23 12.46
N LYS A 71 -8.64 -1.76 13.12
CA LYS A 71 -9.29 -3.01 12.71
C LYS A 71 -10.05 -2.87 11.38
N ASP A 72 -10.42 -1.64 11.01
CA ASP A 72 -11.18 -1.34 9.80
C ASP A 72 -10.29 -0.91 8.63
N ILE A 73 -8.99 -0.88 8.83
CA ILE A 73 -8.01 -0.62 7.77
C ILE A 73 -7.30 -1.93 7.46
N SER A 74 -7.45 -2.40 6.22
CA SER A 74 -6.74 -3.60 5.76
C SER A 74 -5.49 -3.22 4.98
N LEU A 75 -4.59 -4.19 4.78
CA LEU A 75 -3.45 -3.98 3.89
C LEU A 75 -3.92 -3.73 2.46
N LEU A 76 -5.09 -4.25 2.08
CA LEU A 76 -5.68 -3.96 0.78
C LEU A 76 -6.02 -2.48 0.65
N ASP A 77 -6.55 -1.86 1.70
CA ASP A 77 -6.86 -0.42 1.70
C ASP A 77 -5.60 0.41 1.45
N VAL A 78 -4.49 0.03 2.09
CA VAL A 78 -3.20 0.71 1.91
C VAL A 78 -2.68 0.51 0.49
N TYR A 79 -2.74 -0.72 0.01
CA TYR A 79 -2.33 -1.10 -1.34
C TYR A 79 -3.06 -0.28 -2.41
N GLN A 80 -4.38 -0.13 -2.25
CA GLN A 80 -5.19 0.66 -3.17
C GLN A 80 -4.93 2.16 -3.05
N ALA A 81 -4.72 2.64 -1.81
CA ALA A 81 -4.49 4.06 -1.55
C ALA A 81 -3.25 4.58 -2.28
N VAL A 82 -2.18 3.78 -2.32
CA VAL A 82 -0.91 4.20 -2.93
C VAL A 82 -0.76 3.71 -4.37
N GLU A 83 -1.83 3.20 -4.95
CA GLU A 83 -1.88 2.82 -6.37
C GLU A 83 -0.73 1.90 -6.79
N CYS A 84 -0.51 0.81 -6.05
CA CYS A 84 0.61 -0.09 -6.28
C CYS A 84 0.68 -0.64 -7.70
N LEU A 85 -0.46 -0.84 -8.34
CA LEU A 85 -0.53 -1.37 -9.70
C LEU A 85 -0.67 -0.29 -10.76
N GLY A 86 -0.46 0.98 -10.39
CA GLY A 86 -0.58 2.08 -11.31
C GLY A 86 -2.01 2.28 -11.80
N LYS A 87 -2.15 2.88 -12.99
CA LYS A 87 -3.46 3.24 -13.52
C LYS A 87 -4.25 2.06 -14.07
N THR A 88 -3.56 1.00 -14.52
CA THR A 88 -4.23 -0.17 -15.10
C THR A 88 -4.86 -1.05 -14.05
N GLY A 89 -4.31 -1.05 -12.83
CA GLY A 89 -4.79 -1.93 -11.76
C GLY A 89 -4.49 -3.40 -11.98
N GLN A 90 -3.60 -3.73 -12.92
CA GLN A 90 -3.27 -5.11 -13.26
C GLN A 90 -1.91 -5.51 -12.71
N LEU A 91 -1.88 -6.62 -11.99
CA LEU A 91 -0.64 -7.16 -11.40
C LEU A 91 0.33 -7.66 -12.46
N PHE A 92 -0.19 -8.35 -13.46
CA PHE A 92 0.62 -8.92 -14.53
C PHE A 92 0.56 -8.04 -15.76
N SER A 93 1.72 -7.64 -16.27
CA SER A 93 1.79 -6.99 -17.56
C SER A 93 1.86 -8.06 -18.64
N PHE A 94 1.32 -7.74 -19.80
CA PHE A 94 1.29 -8.66 -20.91
C PHE A 94 2.28 -8.19 -21.98
N HIS A 95 2.94 -9.14 -22.64
CA HIS A 95 3.82 -8.78 -23.74
C HIS A 95 3.01 -8.32 -24.95
N ASP A 96 3.59 -7.38 -25.70
CA ASP A 96 2.91 -6.80 -26.86
C ASP A 96 3.05 -7.70 -28.09
N ASN A 97 2.03 -7.65 -28.91
CA ASN A 97 2.04 -8.23 -30.26
C ASN A 97 2.40 -9.72 -30.34
N PRO A 98 1.70 -10.62 -29.61
CA PRO A 98 1.89 -12.04 -29.83
C PRO A 98 1.54 -12.36 -31.28
N ASN A 99 2.33 -13.26 -31.91
CA ASN A 99 2.20 -13.56 -33.31
C ASN A 99 0.83 -14.17 -33.64
N PRO A 100 -0.04 -13.46 -34.42
CA PRO A 100 -1.38 -13.96 -34.73
C PRO A 100 -1.38 -15.20 -35.63
N ASN A 101 -0.25 -15.48 -36.30
CA ASN A 101 -0.12 -16.64 -37.17
C ASN A 101 0.33 -17.89 -36.42
N CYS A 102 0.74 -17.74 -35.16
CA CYS A 102 1.02 -18.87 -34.29
C CYS A 102 -0.28 -19.25 -33.53
N PRO A 103 -0.70 -20.52 -33.60
CA PRO A 103 -1.94 -20.91 -32.91
C PRO A 103 -1.95 -20.60 -31.41
N VAL A 104 -0.79 -20.74 -30.75
CA VAL A 104 -0.65 -20.42 -29.34
C VAL A 104 -0.70 -18.91 -29.13
N GLY A 105 0.07 -18.15 -29.93
CA GLY A 105 0.09 -16.68 -29.84
C GLY A 105 -1.25 -16.04 -30.11
N ALA A 106 -2.01 -16.60 -31.05
CA ALA A 106 -3.33 -16.07 -31.39
C ALA A 106 -4.34 -16.23 -30.24
N HIS A 107 -4.12 -17.18 -29.34
CA HIS A 107 -5.05 -17.50 -28.26
C HIS A 107 -4.44 -17.30 -26.86
N ILE A 108 -3.29 -16.64 -26.75
CA ILE A 108 -2.60 -16.54 -25.45
C ILE A 108 -3.43 -15.82 -24.37
N HIS A 109 -4.18 -14.80 -24.74
CA HIS A 109 -5.08 -14.09 -23.81
C HIS A 109 -6.20 -15.01 -23.32
N GLU A 110 -6.79 -15.80 -24.21
CA GLU A 110 -7.84 -16.74 -23.85
C GLU A 110 -7.33 -17.81 -22.88
N VAL A 111 -6.05 -18.16 -22.99
CA VAL A 111 -5.42 -19.16 -22.12
C VAL A 111 -5.06 -18.60 -20.76
N LEU A 112 -4.50 -17.38 -20.71
CA LEU A 112 -3.87 -16.84 -19.50
C LEU A 112 -4.71 -15.83 -18.73
N ASP A 113 -5.50 -15.00 -19.40
CA ASP A 113 -6.13 -13.84 -18.73
C ASP A 113 -6.93 -14.20 -17.49
N GLN A 114 -7.76 -15.23 -17.56
CA GLN A 114 -8.59 -15.64 -16.42
C GLN A 114 -7.74 -16.19 -15.28
N LYS A 115 -6.66 -16.87 -15.60
CA LYS A 115 -5.76 -17.44 -14.59
C LYS A 115 -5.00 -16.35 -13.85
N LEU A 116 -4.52 -15.35 -14.60
CA LEU A 116 -3.79 -14.21 -14.01
C LEU A 116 -4.72 -13.35 -13.15
N GLU A 117 -5.96 -13.16 -13.60
CA GLU A 117 -6.95 -12.44 -12.82
C GLU A 117 -7.26 -13.15 -11.50
N ARG A 118 -7.40 -14.49 -11.55
CA ARG A 118 -7.65 -15.29 -10.35
C ARG A 118 -6.50 -15.17 -9.34
N ILE A 119 -5.27 -15.17 -9.83
CA ILE A 119 -4.08 -15.02 -8.98
C ILE A 119 -4.09 -13.64 -8.31
N GLN A 120 -4.38 -12.60 -9.07
CA GLN A 120 -4.46 -11.24 -8.52
C GLN A 120 -5.55 -11.13 -7.46
N LEU A 121 -6.73 -11.67 -7.73
CA LEU A 121 -7.84 -11.66 -6.77
C LEU A 121 -7.50 -12.42 -5.48
N ALA A 122 -6.77 -13.51 -5.59
CA ALA A 122 -6.33 -14.29 -4.41
C ALA A 122 -5.36 -13.45 -3.56
N MET A 123 -4.44 -12.75 -4.19
CA MET A 123 -3.51 -11.85 -3.49
C MET A 123 -4.27 -10.72 -2.79
N GLU A 124 -5.22 -10.10 -3.50
CA GLU A 124 -6.00 -9.01 -2.94
C GLU A 124 -6.90 -9.47 -1.79
N ALA A 125 -7.44 -10.69 -1.89
CA ALA A 125 -8.23 -11.28 -0.81
C ALA A 125 -7.38 -11.48 0.45
N GLU A 126 -6.13 -11.92 0.30
CA GLU A 126 -5.22 -12.09 1.43
C GLU A 126 -4.86 -10.73 2.06
N LEU A 127 -4.59 -9.72 1.22
CA LEU A 127 -4.35 -8.36 1.71
C LEU A 127 -5.56 -7.84 2.49
N GLY A 128 -6.76 -8.15 2.02
CA GLY A 128 -7.99 -7.71 2.67
C GLY A 128 -8.27 -8.37 4.01
N GLN A 129 -7.65 -9.53 4.28
CA GLN A 129 -7.82 -10.26 5.54
C GLN A 129 -6.84 -9.81 6.62
N THR A 130 -5.80 -9.07 6.28
CA THR A 130 -4.82 -8.60 7.25
C THR A 130 -5.13 -7.15 7.62
N SER A 131 -5.47 -6.90 8.87
CA SER A 131 -5.79 -5.56 9.35
C SER A 131 -4.54 -4.81 9.79
N LEU A 132 -4.61 -3.49 9.77
CA LEU A 132 -3.54 -2.65 10.31
C LEU A 132 -3.40 -2.88 11.81
N GLU A 133 -4.49 -3.21 12.51
CA GLU A 133 -4.45 -3.55 13.94
C GLU A 133 -3.51 -4.72 14.20
N GLN A 134 -3.60 -5.78 13.39
CA GLN A 134 -2.71 -6.94 13.52
C GLN A 134 -1.25 -6.55 13.27
N VAL A 135 -1.00 -5.76 12.25
CA VAL A 135 0.36 -5.33 11.89
C VAL A 135 0.97 -4.46 12.99
N VAL A 136 0.19 -3.54 13.54
CA VAL A 136 0.64 -2.67 14.63
C VAL A 136 0.90 -3.48 15.89
N ALA A 137 0.01 -4.44 16.22
CA ALA A 137 0.20 -5.32 17.37
C ALA A 137 1.48 -6.15 17.25
N ASP A 138 1.75 -6.66 16.05
CA ASP A 138 2.98 -7.41 15.78
C ASP A 138 4.22 -6.53 15.93
N ALA A 139 4.14 -5.27 15.48
CA ALA A 139 5.23 -4.32 15.63
C ALA A 139 5.52 -4.05 17.12
N GLU A 140 4.47 -3.83 17.91
CA GLU A 140 4.63 -3.61 19.35
C GLU A 140 5.26 -4.83 20.04
N SER A 141 4.85 -6.02 19.65
CA SER A 141 5.38 -7.26 20.20
C SER A 141 6.88 -7.40 19.93
N GLN A 142 7.30 -7.07 18.70
CA GLN A 142 8.73 -7.13 18.32
C GLN A 142 9.55 -6.09 19.06
N MET A 143 8.99 -4.90 19.29
CA MET A 143 9.70 -3.82 19.98
C MET A 143 9.95 -4.10 21.45
N LYS A 144 9.15 -4.98 22.07
CA LYS A 144 9.30 -5.34 23.49
C LYS A 144 10.39 -6.39 23.75
N GLU A 145 10.88 -7.02 22.71
CA GLU A 145 11.98 -7.96 22.77
C GLU A 145 13.32 -7.20 22.64
#